data_a9a8eedd03156e2a903114a9ea79f0a0
#
_entry.id   a9a8eedd03156e2a903114a9ea79f0a0
#
_cell.length_a   1.000
_cell.length_b   1.000
_cell.length_c   1.000
_cell.angle_alpha   90.00
_cell.angle_beta   90.00
_cell.angle_gamma   90.00
#
_symmetry.space_group_name_H-M   'P 1'
#
loop_
_entity.id
_entity.type
_entity.pdbx_description
1 polymer ?
#
loop_
_entity_poly.entity_id
_entity_poly.type
_entity_poly.pdbx_seq_one_letter_code
_entity_poly.pdbx_strand_id
1 'polypeptide(L)'
;LLRIVSSRDSYDSIVAYCALGYNMIYAPGNQYTDAVLQAAEEYPDVAFALLNGAENTPAKAVNGNVSSLLPNAQQIGWIAGALAGLMTESGKLGFIGGMELDTTKGKIAGFEEAAKYVAEQEGKTVELLNVPYANSFSDAPKGKEFATELIAQGADVFFGDASAVDSGAREAIDAANAAAGEIKIFDIGQPADILGQNECIICSQVTDNSAMIVASMQAVEAGTFGGNTVYGSYYDTIANPGATWETT
;
A
#
# COMPACT_ATOMS: atom_id res chain seq x y z
N LEU A 1 11.10 -19.24 1.89
CA LEU A 1 9.72 -19.56 1.48
C LEU A 1 8.78 -18.57 2.12
N LEU A 2 8.23 -17.63 1.32
CA LEU A 2 7.26 -16.66 1.83
C LEU A 2 5.94 -17.40 2.06
N ARG A 3 5.49 -17.51 3.30
CA ARG A 3 4.16 -18.03 3.62
C ARG A 3 3.30 -16.87 4.12
N ILE A 4 2.23 -16.55 3.41
CA ILE A 4 1.23 -15.59 3.89
C ILE A 4 0.44 -16.28 5.00
N VAL A 5 0.47 -15.72 6.20
CA VAL A 5 -0.21 -16.24 7.39
C VAL A 5 -1.34 -15.29 7.75
N SER A 6 -2.47 -15.82 8.19
CA SER A 6 -3.57 -14.98 8.68
C SER A 6 -3.13 -14.21 9.94
N SER A 7 -3.74 -13.05 10.17
CA SER A 7 -3.38 -12.21 11.33
C SER A 7 -3.56 -12.90 12.69
N ARG A 8 -4.40 -13.94 12.79
CA ARG A 8 -4.58 -14.73 14.02
C ARG A 8 -3.39 -15.63 14.35
N ASP A 9 -2.68 -16.12 13.32
CA ASP A 9 -1.57 -17.05 13.48
C ASP A 9 -0.20 -16.38 13.30
N SER A 10 -0.18 -15.03 13.22
CA SER A 10 1.03 -14.27 12.88
C SER A 10 2.10 -14.42 13.97
N TYR A 11 1.73 -14.33 15.24
CA TYR A 11 2.67 -14.49 16.34
C TYR A 11 3.29 -15.89 16.35
N ASP A 12 2.49 -16.94 16.31
CA ASP A 12 2.99 -18.33 16.31
C ASP A 12 3.91 -18.60 15.12
N SER A 13 3.60 -18.02 13.96
CA SER A 13 4.45 -18.14 12.77
C SER A 13 5.78 -17.40 12.92
N ILE A 14 5.78 -16.20 13.48
CA ILE A 14 6.98 -15.41 13.76
C ILE A 14 7.87 -16.18 14.74
N VAL A 15 7.30 -16.63 15.85
CA VAL A 15 8.02 -17.41 16.89
C VAL A 15 8.59 -18.71 16.33
N ALA A 16 7.85 -19.40 15.46
CA ALA A 16 8.35 -20.62 14.81
C ALA A 16 9.62 -20.36 13.97
N TYR A 17 9.70 -19.23 13.26
CA TYR A 17 10.92 -18.85 12.53
C TYR A 17 12.06 -18.48 13.50
N CYS A 18 11.78 -17.76 14.58
CA CYS A 18 12.78 -17.49 15.61
C CYS A 18 13.35 -18.78 16.20
N ALA A 19 12.49 -19.74 16.53
CA ALA A 19 12.87 -21.05 17.07
C ALA A 19 13.68 -21.91 16.06
N LEU A 20 13.51 -21.69 14.76
CA LEU A 20 14.31 -22.32 13.70
C LEU A 20 15.70 -21.67 13.53
N GLY A 21 16.01 -20.61 14.29
CA GLY A 21 17.32 -19.96 14.28
C GLY A 21 17.48 -18.86 13.23
N TYR A 22 16.38 -18.35 12.67
CA TYR A 22 16.47 -17.15 11.82
C TYR A 22 16.81 -15.94 12.69
N ASN A 23 17.81 -15.18 12.30
CA ASN A 23 18.30 -14.00 13.00
C ASN A 23 17.65 -12.68 12.51
N MET A 24 16.83 -12.72 11.45
CA MET A 24 16.05 -11.61 10.97
C MET A 24 14.68 -12.08 10.49
N ILE A 25 13.64 -11.38 10.91
CA ILE A 25 12.26 -11.59 10.49
C ILE A 25 11.75 -10.31 9.77
N TYR A 26 11.24 -10.48 8.58
CA TYR A 26 10.54 -9.41 7.84
C TYR A 26 9.04 -9.65 7.91
N ALA A 27 8.30 -8.69 8.45
CA ALA A 27 6.84 -8.71 8.54
C ALA A 27 6.24 -7.69 7.55
N PRO A 28 5.46 -8.14 6.54
CA PRO A 28 5.07 -7.31 5.41
C PRO A 28 3.77 -6.53 5.64
N GLY A 29 3.57 -5.91 6.79
CA GLY A 29 2.40 -5.07 6.99
C GLY A 29 2.11 -4.66 8.43
N ASN A 30 1.37 -3.58 8.59
CA ASN A 30 0.98 -3.00 9.88
C ASN A 30 0.22 -3.99 10.77
N GLN A 31 -0.57 -4.88 10.20
CA GLN A 31 -1.36 -5.89 10.92
C GLN A 31 -0.50 -6.85 11.76
N TYR A 32 0.81 -6.89 11.54
CA TYR A 32 1.74 -7.72 12.30
C TYR A 32 2.38 -7.00 13.48
N THR A 33 2.07 -5.72 13.71
CA THR A 33 2.74 -4.86 14.71
C THR A 33 2.76 -5.49 16.10
N ASP A 34 1.61 -5.91 16.62
CA ASP A 34 1.53 -6.46 17.98
C ASP A 34 2.27 -7.79 18.10
N ALA A 35 2.15 -8.66 17.09
CA ALA A 35 2.85 -9.94 17.04
C ALA A 35 4.37 -9.76 16.96
N VAL A 36 4.84 -8.78 16.17
CA VAL A 36 6.26 -8.43 16.07
C VAL A 36 6.79 -7.89 17.39
N LEU A 37 6.09 -6.97 18.04
CA LEU A 37 6.51 -6.40 19.32
C LEU A 37 6.59 -7.47 20.41
N GLN A 38 5.61 -8.37 20.50
CA GLN A 38 5.62 -9.47 21.44
C GLN A 38 6.78 -10.44 21.17
N ALA A 39 6.99 -10.86 19.93
CA ALA A 39 8.11 -11.73 19.57
C ALA A 39 9.47 -11.07 19.78
N ALA A 40 9.59 -9.75 19.55
CA ALA A 40 10.81 -9.00 19.75
C ALA A 40 11.20 -8.91 21.24
N GLU A 41 10.23 -8.92 22.15
CA GLU A 41 10.50 -9.00 23.60
C GLU A 41 11.07 -10.38 24.00
N GLU A 42 10.54 -11.46 23.42
CA GLU A 42 10.94 -12.83 23.74
C GLU A 42 12.25 -13.28 23.06
N TYR A 43 12.56 -12.67 21.90
CA TYR A 43 13.73 -12.99 21.09
C TYR A 43 14.63 -11.76 20.88
N PRO A 44 15.36 -11.32 21.93
CA PRO A 44 16.15 -10.09 21.89
C PRO A 44 17.30 -10.09 20.84
N ASP A 45 17.77 -11.28 20.48
CA ASP A 45 18.85 -11.47 19.51
C ASP A 45 18.36 -11.56 18.05
N VAL A 46 17.04 -11.52 17.83
CA VAL A 46 16.45 -11.55 16.49
C VAL A 46 16.07 -10.13 16.07
N ALA A 47 16.39 -9.76 14.85
CA ALA A 47 16.04 -8.48 14.23
C ALA A 47 14.65 -8.56 13.59
N PHE A 48 13.81 -7.57 13.82
CA PHE A 48 12.45 -7.52 13.24
C PHE A 48 12.26 -6.27 12.38
N ALA A 49 12.13 -6.46 11.07
CA ALA A 49 11.80 -5.40 10.12
C ALA A 49 10.31 -5.43 9.79
N LEU A 50 9.59 -4.38 10.17
CA LEU A 50 8.15 -4.24 9.99
C LEU A 50 7.81 -3.23 8.89
N LEU A 51 7.30 -3.72 7.76
CA LEU A 51 6.82 -2.85 6.69
C LEU A 51 5.49 -2.20 7.07
N ASN A 52 5.35 -0.92 6.76
CA ASN A 52 4.16 -0.13 7.08
C ASN A 52 3.79 -0.14 8.59
N GLY A 53 4.77 -0.34 9.47
CA GLY A 53 4.61 -0.12 10.90
C GLY A 53 4.36 1.37 11.18
N ALA A 54 3.81 1.71 12.36
CA ALA A 54 3.75 3.10 12.75
C ALA A 54 5.16 3.66 13.00
N GLU A 55 5.34 4.97 12.79
CA GLU A 55 6.64 5.64 12.99
C GLU A 55 7.24 5.41 14.38
N ASN A 56 6.39 5.34 15.38
CA ASN A 56 6.81 5.13 16.77
C ASN A 56 6.90 3.65 17.19
N THR A 57 6.70 2.70 16.26
CA THR A 57 6.76 1.27 16.58
C THR A 57 8.14 0.83 17.13
N PRO A 58 9.28 1.27 16.56
CA PRO A 58 10.59 0.88 17.11
C PRO A 58 10.78 1.32 18.57
N ALA A 59 10.26 2.49 18.95
CA ALA A 59 10.35 3.00 20.32
C ALA A 59 9.54 2.18 21.35
N LYS A 60 8.62 1.32 20.89
CA LYS A 60 7.83 0.42 21.75
C LYS A 60 8.54 -0.93 22.01
N ALA A 61 9.57 -1.24 21.21
CA ALA A 61 10.31 -2.50 21.36
C ALA A 61 11.28 -2.40 22.54
N VAL A 62 11.09 -3.24 23.56
CA VAL A 62 11.86 -3.23 24.81
C VAL A 62 13.35 -3.45 24.56
N ASN A 63 13.70 -4.30 23.59
CA ASN A 63 15.08 -4.68 23.28
C ASN A 63 15.73 -3.83 22.17
N GLY A 64 14.99 -2.88 21.59
CA GLY A 64 15.47 -2.04 20.50
C GLY A 64 15.76 -2.79 19.19
N ASN A 65 15.26 -4.01 19.05
CA ASN A 65 15.51 -4.93 17.93
C ASN A 65 14.43 -4.89 16.84
N VAL A 66 13.61 -3.84 16.82
CA VAL A 66 12.58 -3.59 15.80
C VAL A 66 12.93 -2.35 14.99
N SER A 67 12.79 -2.43 13.67
CA SER A 67 12.80 -1.28 12.75
C SER A 67 11.50 -1.22 11.97
N SER A 68 10.91 -0.03 11.82
CA SER A 68 9.80 0.22 10.89
C SER A 68 10.34 0.62 9.53
N LEU A 69 9.81 0.01 8.47
CA LEU A 69 10.09 0.38 7.08
C LEU A 69 8.86 1.11 6.53
N LEU A 70 9.00 2.41 6.28
CA LEU A 70 7.89 3.28 5.88
C LEU A 70 8.10 3.82 4.47
N PRO A 71 7.50 3.20 3.44
CA PRO A 71 7.38 3.83 2.13
C PRO A 71 6.59 5.14 2.26
N ASN A 72 6.95 6.16 1.47
CA ASN A 72 6.22 7.43 1.52
C ASN A 72 4.83 7.29 0.87
N ALA A 73 3.83 7.02 1.70
CA ALA A 73 2.47 6.79 1.26
C ALA A 73 1.86 7.98 0.49
N GLN A 74 2.20 9.21 0.87
CA GLN A 74 1.72 10.40 0.17
C GLN A 74 2.27 10.48 -1.26
N GLN A 75 3.55 10.14 -1.46
CA GLN A 75 4.12 10.10 -2.80
C GLN A 75 3.51 8.99 -3.67
N ILE A 76 3.20 7.83 -3.08
CA ILE A 76 2.47 6.75 -3.78
C ILE A 76 1.13 7.27 -4.29
N GLY A 77 0.35 7.89 -3.41
CA GLY A 77 -0.92 8.50 -3.78
C GLY A 77 -0.76 9.61 -4.81
N TRP A 78 0.28 10.46 -4.66
CA TRP A 78 0.52 11.59 -5.55
C TRP A 78 0.74 11.15 -7.00
N ILE A 79 1.52 10.10 -7.25
CA ILE A 79 1.76 9.56 -8.60
C ILE A 79 0.46 9.05 -9.22
N ALA A 80 -0.32 8.26 -8.48
CA ALA A 80 -1.60 7.75 -8.96
C ALA A 80 -2.62 8.88 -9.18
N GLY A 81 -2.65 9.87 -8.28
CA GLY A 81 -3.54 11.03 -8.38
C GLY A 81 -3.26 11.92 -9.57
N ALA A 82 -1.97 12.13 -9.89
CA ALA A 82 -1.60 12.89 -11.08
C ALA A 82 -2.15 12.26 -12.36
N LEU A 83 -2.03 10.94 -12.49
CA LEU A 83 -2.61 10.21 -13.62
C LEU A 83 -4.14 10.30 -13.61
N ALA A 84 -4.77 10.08 -12.45
CA ALA A 84 -6.23 10.14 -12.34
C ALA A 84 -6.78 11.52 -12.74
N GLY A 85 -6.11 12.61 -12.33
CA GLY A 85 -6.48 13.97 -12.72
C GLY A 85 -6.38 14.25 -14.22
N LEU A 86 -5.41 13.63 -14.91
CA LEU A 86 -5.28 13.70 -16.36
C LEU A 86 -6.37 12.89 -17.07
N MET A 87 -6.65 11.68 -16.58
CA MET A 87 -7.49 10.69 -17.25
C MET A 87 -8.99 10.92 -17.06
N THR A 88 -9.40 11.48 -15.92
CA THR A 88 -10.84 11.63 -15.64
C THR A 88 -11.53 12.54 -16.66
N GLU A 89 -12.67 12.09 -17.15
CA GLU A 89 -13.60 12.86 -17.99
C GLU A 89 -14.76 13.41 -17.16
N SER A 90 -15.22 12.65 -16.15
CA SER A 90 -16.32 13.06 -15.28
C SER A 90 -15.91 14.10 -14.23
N GLY A 91 -14.61 14.20 -13.93
CA GLY A 91 -14.08 14.98 -12.82
C GLY A 91 -14.31 14.34 -11.46
N LYS A 92 -14.80 13.09 -11.38
CA LYS A 92 -15.06 12.38 -10.13
C LYS A 92 -14.20 11.15 -9.99
N LEU A 93 -13.48 11.11 -8.88
CA LEU A 93 -12.51 10.06 -8.59
C LEU A 93 -13.01 9.15 -7.47
N GLY A 94 -12.74 7.85 -7.59
CA GLY A 94 -12.99 6.86 -6.58
C GLY A 94 -11.71 6.44 -5.86
N PHE A 95 -11.77 6.27 -4.54
CA PHE A 95 -10.74 5.60 -3.77
C PHE A 95 -11.40 4.63 -2.79
N ILE A 96 -10.86 3.41 -2.65
CA ILE A 96 -11.36 2.41 -1.71
C ILE A 96 -10.25 2.05 -0.74
N GLY A 97 -10.51 2.21 0.56
CA GLY A 97 -9.60 1.83 1.62
C GLY A 97 -9.89 0.44 2.18
N GLY A 98 -8.85 -0.35 2.43
CA GLY A 98 -8.97 -1.62 3.15
C GLY A 98 -9.21 -1.37 4.63
N MET A 99 -8.26 -0.69 5.27
CA MET A 99 -8.28 -0.32 6.69
C MET A 99 -8.00 1.18 6.81
N GLU A 100 -8.53 1.81 7.86
CA GLU A 100 -8.29 3.23 8.14
C GLU A 100 -6.91 3.43 8.82
N LEU A 101 -5.83 3.18 8.07
CA LEU A 101 -4.46 3.32 8.52
C LEU A 101 -3.86 4.68 8.11
N ASP A 102 -2.83 5.12 8.83
CA ASP A 102 -2.12 6.37 8.49
C ASP A 102 -1.49 6.30 7.09
N THR A 103 -1.00 5.12 6.68
CA THR A 103 -0.49 4.88 5.32
C THR A 103 -1.58 5.04 4.27
N THR A 104 -2.78 4.49 4.52
CA THR A 104 -3.93 4.66 3.61
C THR A 104 -4.36 6.12 3.53
N LYS A 105 -4.43 6.81 4.67
CA LYS A 105 -4.72 8.26 4.71
C LYS A 105 -3.69 9.09 3.95
N GLY A 106 -2.41 8.73 4.08
CA GLY A 106 -1.33 9.37 3.32
C GLY A 106 -1.50 9.20 1.81
N LYS A 107 -1.83 7.98 1.35
CA LYS A 107 -2.12 7.72 -0.08
C LYS A 107 -3.32 8.53 -0.57
N ILE A 108 -4.41 8.58 0.20
CA ILE A 108 -5.60 9.37 -0.13
C ILE A 108 -5.26 10.85 -0.27
N ALA A 109 -4.53 11.41 0.69
CA ALA A 109 -4.14 12.82 0.67
C ALA A 109 -3.28 13.14 -0.57
N GLY A 110 -2.27 12.32 -0.87
CA GLY A 110 -1.44 12.50 -2.06
C GLY A 110 -2.23 12.35 -3.37
N PHE A 111 -3.13 11.39 -3.43
CA PHE A 111 -3.99 11.15 -4.59
C PHE A 111 -4.90 12.34 -4.88
N GLU A 112 -5.58 12.86 -3.87
CA GLU A 112 -6.47 14.00 -4.00
C GLU A 112 -5.71 15.27 -4.38
N GLU A 113 -4.59 15.55 -3.70
CA GLU A 113 -3.75 16.72 -3.95
C GLU A 113 -3.23 16.76 -5.39
N ALA A 114 -2.65 15.65 -5.85
CA ALA A 114 -2.08 15.56 -7.19
C ALA A 114 -3.14 15.63 -8.28
N ALA A 115 -4.27 14.94 -8.09
CA ALA A 115 -5.37 14.99 -9.05
C ALA A 115 -5.91 16.41 -9.22
N LYS A 116 -6.11 17.14 -8.13
CA LYS A 116 -6.53 18.55 -8.17
C LYS A 116 -5.48 19.43 -8.85
N TYR A 117 -4.20 19.26 -8.47
CA TYR A 117 -3.11 20.04 -9.04
C TYR A 117 -3.01 19.88 -10.55
N VAL A 118 -3.04 18.65 -11.05
CA VAL A 118 -2.90 18.38 -12.49
C VAL A 118 -4.16 18.80 -13.26
N ALA A 119 -5.35 18.53 -12.73
CA ALA A 119 -6.60 18.94 -13.35
C ALA A 119 -6.69 20.46 -13.50
N GLU A 120 -6.22 21.22 -12.50
CA GLU A 120 -6.17 22.69 -12.58
C GLU A 120 -5.27 23.19 -13.73
N GLN A 121 -4.13 22.53 -13.97
CA GLN A 121 -3.25 22.86 -15.10
C GLN A 121 -3.93 22.63 -16.46
N GLU A 122 -4.83 21.65 -16.53
CA GLU A 122 -5.65 21.33 -17.71
C GLU A 122 -6.96 22.13 -17.78
N GLY A 123 -7.19 23.07 -16.85
CA GLY A 123 -8.43 23.84 -16.77
C GLY A 123 -9.66 23.03 -16.39
N LYS A 124 -9.47 21.89 -15.72
CA LYS A 124 -10.50 20.97 -15.23
C LYS A 124 -10.68 21.11 -13.72
N THR A 125 -11.80 20.62 -13.22
CA THR A 125 -12.04 20.47 -11.77
C THR A 125 -12.25 19.00 -11.45
N VAL A 126 -11.64 18.52 -10.38
CA VAL A 126 -11.83 17.14 -9.90
C VAL A 126 -12.28 17.11 -8.46
N GLU A 127 -13.04 16.08 -8.13
CA GLU A 127 -13.55 15.78 -6.80
C GLU A 127 -13.21 14.33 -6.46
N LEU A 128 -12.53 14.11 -5.34
CA LEU A 128 -12.46 12.79 -4.73
C LEU A 128 -13.76 12.54 -3.96
N LEU A 129 -14.52 11.54 -4.37
CA LEU A 129 -15.74 11.14 -3.67
C LEU A 129 -15.42 10.62 -2.27
N ASN A 130 -16.46 10.51 -1.41
CA ASN A 130 -16.27 9.97 -0.07
C ASN A 130 -15.62 8.59 -0.12
N VAL A 131 -14.53 8.42 0.63
CA VAL A 131 -13.73 7.18 0.64
C VAL A 131 -14.35 6.15 1.59
N PRO A 132 -14.88 5.02 1.09
CA PRO A 132 -15.32 3.93 1.94
C PRO A 132 -14.15 3.07 2.42
N TYR A 133 -14.27 2.52 3.64
CA TYR A 133 -13.33 1.57 4.21
C TYR A 133 -13.98 0.21 4.41
N ALA A 134 -13.37 -0.84 3.86
CA ALA A 134 -13.88 -2.20 3.99
C ALA A 134 -13.67 -2.79 5.40
N ASN A 135 -12.77 -2.21 6.20
CA ASN A 135 -12.26 -2.78 7.45
C ASN A 135 -11.71 -4.21 7.25
N SER A 136 -11.20 -4.49 6.06
CA SER A 136 -10.67 -5.77 5.62
C SER A 136 -9.76 -5.58 4.41
N PHE A 137 -8.77 -6.46 4.24
CA PHE A 137 -7.98 -6.57 3.00
C PHE A 137 -8.39 -7.79 2.14
N SER A 138 -9.40 -8.56 2.57
CA SER A 138 -9.80 -9.82 1.95
C SER A 138 -11.27 -9.91 1.52
N ASP A 139 -12.07 -8.87 1.77
CA ASP A 139 -13.52 -8.84 1.47
C ASP A 139 -13.78 -8.28 0.06
N ALA A 140 -13.53 -9.10 -0.96
CA ALA A 140 -13.78 -8.70 -2.35
C ALA A 140 -15.25 -8.32 -2.63
N PRO A 141 -16.27 -9.01 -2.11
CA PRO A 141 -17.67 -8.59 -2.27
C PRO A 141 -17.92 -7.15 -1.84
N LYS A 142 -17.29 -6.70 -0.75
CA LYS A 142 -17.43 -5.34 -0.26
C LYS A 142 -16.79 -4.31 -1.19
N GLY A 143 -15.65 -4.67 -1.80
CA GLY A 143 -15.02 -3.85 -2.83
C GLY A 143 -15.94 -3.63 -4.04
N LYS A 144 -16.63 -4.68 -4.48
CA LYS A 144 -17.60 -4.61 -5.55
C LYS A 144 -18.79 -3.70 -5.21
N GLU A 145 -19.32 -3.80 -3.98
CA GLU A 145 -20.39 -2.93 -3.47
C GLU A 145 -19.96 -1.46 -3.52
N PHE A 146 -18.81 -1.14 -2.93
CA PHE A 146 -18.29 0.22 -2.87
C PHE A 146 -18.02 0.83 -4.25
N ALA A 147 -17.37 0.07 -5.14
CA ALA A 147 -17.14 0.54 -6.49
C ALA A 147 -18.45 0.79 -7.25
N THR A 148 -19.45 -0.09 -7.08
CA THR A 148 -20.77 0.10 -7.68
C THR A 148 -21.42 1.41 -7.22
N GLU A 149 -21.33 1.73 -5.92
CA GLU A 149 -21.85 2.97 -5.36
C GLU A 149 -21.11 4.20 -5.87
N LEU A 150 -19.78 4.16 -5.95
CA LEU A 150 -18.95 5.26 -6.44
C LEU A 150 -19.17 5.49 -7.95
N ILE A 151 -19.30 4.42 -8.74
CA ILE A 151 -19.67 4.50 -10.18
C ILE A 151 -21.04 5.15 -10.34
N ALA A 152 -22.01 4.79 -9.53
CA ALA A 152 -23.34 5.41 -9.56
C ALA A 152 -23.31 6.91 -9.23
N GLN A 153 -22.31 7.36 -8.46
CA GLN A 153 -22.05 8.78 -8.18
C GLN A 153 -21.26 9.48 -9.30
N GLY A 154 -20.76 8.71 -10.27
CA GLY A 154 -20.07 9.19 -11.46
C GLY A 154 -18.55 9.09 -11.40
N ALA A 155 -17.96 8.32 -10.49
CA ALA A 155 -16.53 8.07 -10.52
C ALA A 155 -16.13 7.31 -11.78
N ASP A 156 -15.09 7.77 -12.47
CA ASP A 156 -14.57 7.18 -13.71
C ASP A 156 -13.08 6.77 -13.64
N VAL A 157 -12.36 7.20 -12.61
CA VAL A 157 -10.99 6.72 -12.34
C VAL A 157 -10.88 6.33 -10.88
N PHE A 158 -10.36 5.13 -10.64
CA PHE A 158 -10.22 4.52 -9.32
C PHE A 158 -8.76 4.30 -8.95
N PHE A 159 -8.50 4.38 -7.66
CA PHE A 159 -7.31 3.89 -6.99
C PHE A 159 -7.73 3.30 -5.64
N GLY A 160 -6.96 2.36 -5.11
CA GLY A 160 -7.31 1.74 -3.84
C GLY A 160 -6.09 1.42 -2.98
N ASP A 161 -6.33 1.04 -1.73
CA ASP A 161 -5.33 0.50 -0.79
C ASP A 161 -5.98 -0.63 0.01
N ALA A 162 -6.43 -1.68 -0.71
CA ALA A 162 -7.34 -2.65 -0.12
C ALA A 162 -7.15 -4.11 -0.56
N SER A 163 -6.11 -4.44 -1.33
CA SER A 163 -5.75 -5.82 -1.73
C SER A 163 -6.88 -6.57 -2.46
N ALA A 164 -7.46 -7.64 -1.86
CA ALA A 164 -8.54 -8.40 -2.49
C ALA A 164 -9.85 -7.58 -2.63
N VAL A 165 -10.05 -6.56 -1.81
CA VAL A 165 -11.16 -5.60 -1.94
C VAL A 165 -11.05 -4.85 -3.27
N ASP A 166 -9.83 -4.43 -3.67
CA ASP A 166 -9.59 -3.79 -4.97
C ASP A 166 -9.92 -4.73 -6.13
N SER A 167 -9.69 -6.03 -5.98
CA SER A 167 -10.08 -7.02 -7.00
C SER A 167 -11.60 -7.08 -7.18
N GLY A 168 -12.35 -6.98 -6.08
CA GLY A 168 -13.82 -6.87 -6.13
C GLY A 168 -14.29 -5.56 -6.79
N ALA A 169 -13.58 -4.45 -6.52
CA ALA A 169 -13.87 -3.18 -7.17
C ALA A 169 -13.73 -3.28 -8.70
N ARG A 170 -12.66 -3.93 -9.19
CA ARG A 170 -12.45 -4.17 -10.62
C ARG A 170 -13.57 -4.96 -11.26
N GLU A 171 -14.16 -5.95 -10.56
CA GLU A 171 -15.33 -6.67 -11.08
C GLU A 171 -16.53 -5.74 -11.31
N ALA A 172 -16.75 -4.73 -10.46
CA ALA A 172 -17.81 -3.75 -10.67
C ALA A 172 -17.51 -2.81 -11.84
N ILE A 173 -16.24 -2.38 -11.96
CA ILE A 173 -15.76 -1.54 -13.06
C ILE A 173 -15.94 -2.28 -14.39
N ASP A 174 -15.54 -3.54 -14.49
CA ASP A 174 -15.71 -4.36 -15.69
C ASP A 174 -17.17 -4.55 -16.07
N ALA A 175 -18.02 -4.80 -15.08
CA ALA A 175 -19.46 -4.95 -15.32
C ALA A 175 -20.08 -3.63 -15.86
N ALA A 176 -19.63 -2.48 -15.34
CA ALA A 176 -20.10 -1.17 -15.80
C ALA A 176 -19.60 -0.85 -17.22
N ASN A 177 -18.32 -1.12 -17.51
CA ASN A 177 -17.74 -0.96 -18.84
C ASN A 177 -18.40 -1.88 -19.86
N ALA A 178 -18.63 -3.14 -19.51
CA ALA A 178 -19.35 -4.09 -20.36
C ALA A 178 -20.78 -3.64 -20.65
N ALA A 179 -21.49 -3.11 -19.68
CA ALA A 179 -22.84 -2.56 -19.85
C ALA A 179 -22.85 -1.31 -20.75
N ALA A 180 -21.80 -0.50 -20.70
CA ALA A 180 -21.62 0.66 -21.57
C ALA A 180 -21.21 0.27 -23.01
N GLY A 181 -20.64 -0.92 -23.20
CA GLY A 181 -20.10 -1.38 -24.47
C GLY A 181 -18.74 -0.74 -24.84
N GLU A 182 -18.10 -0.08 -23.89
CA GLU A 182 -16.78 0.57 -24.04
C GLU A 182 -16.09 0.70 -22.68
N ILE A 183 -14.76 0.84 -22.69
CA ILE A 183 -13.98 1.09 -21.48
C ILE A 183 -13.96 2.60 -21.20
N LYS A 184 -14.66 3.02 -20.16
CA LYS A 184 -14.78 4.40 -19.71
C LYS A 184 -14.38 4.60 -18.26
N ILE A 185 -14.38 3.52 -17.48
CA ILE A 185 -14.05 3.55 -16.07
C ILE A 185 -12.76 2.77 -15.89
N PHE A 186 -11.81 3.39 -15.23
CA PHE A 186 -10.45 2.91 -15.14
C PHE A 186 -10.04 2.65 -13.68
N ASP A 187 -9.08 1.75 -13.50
CA ASP A 187 -8.39 1.51 -12.24
C ASP A 187 -6.88 1.68 -12.39
N ILE A 188 -6.24 2.16 -11.35
CA ILE A 188 -4.79 2.24 -11.23
C ILE A 188 -4.35 1.14 -10.28
N GLY A 189 -3.55 0.19 -10.78
CA GLY A 189 -3.07 -0.95 -10.00
C GLY A 189 -2.04 -0.55 -8.95
N GLN A 190 -1.91 -1.37 -7.88
CA GLN A 190 -0.84 -1.30 -6.88
C GLN A 190 -0.76 -2.61 -6.07
N PRO A 191 0.27 -2.86 -5.25
CA PRO A 191 1.60 -2.22 -5.23
C PRO A 191 2.58 -2.88 -6.20
N ALA A 192 2.14 -3.90 -6.94
CA ALA A 192 2.89 -4.59 -7.98
C ALA A 192 2.36 -4.21 -9.36
N ASP A 193 3.15 -4.48 -10.39
CA ASP A 193 2.68 -4.35 -11.75
C ASP A 193 1.62 -5.42 -12.05
N ILE A 194 0.39 -4.95 -12.24
CA ILE A 194 -0.78 -5.76 -12.59
C ILE A 194 -1.39 -5.35 -13.92
N LEU A 195 -0.67 -4.51 -14.70
CA LEU A 195 -1.10 -4.11 -16.03
C LEU A 195 -1.35 -5.36 -16.90
N GLY A 196 -2.47 -5.36 -17.61
CA GLY A 196 -2.88 -6.49 -18.46
C GLY A 196 -3.58 -7.63 -17.73
N GLN A 197 -3.70 -7.60 -16.39
CA GLN A 197 -4.53 -8.59 -15.68
C GLN A 197 -6.03 -8.32 -15.85
N ASN A 198 -6.39 -7.07 -16.13
CA ASN A 198 -7.75 -6.65 -16.37
C ASN A 198 -7.75 -5.44 -17.33
N GLU A 199 -8.77 -5.35 -18.19
CA GLU A 199 -8.85 -4.31 -19.22
C GLU A 199 -9.07 -2.90 -18.64
N CYS A 200 -9.65 -2.78 -17.45
CA CYS A 200 -9.84 -1.49 -16.80
C CYS A 200 -8.55 -0.91 -16.19
N ILE A 201 -7.49 -1.72 -16.01
CA ILE A 201 -6.24 -1.28 -15.43
C ILE A 201 -5.41 -0.54 -16.47
N ILE A 202 -5.27 0.78 -16.31
CA ILE A 202 -4.54 1.64 -17.26
C ILE A 202 -3.05 1.71 -17.00
N CYS A 203 -2.65 1.54 -15.74
CA CYS A 203 -1.25 1.43 -15.31
C CYS A 203 -1.18 0.84 -13.91
N SER A 204 0.03 0.61 -13.42
CA SER A 204 0.27 0.22 -12.03
C SER A 204 1.24 1.19 -11.36
N GLN A 205 0.87 1.64 -10.17
CA GLN A 205 1.81 2.28 -9.26
C GLN A 205 2.59 1.18 -8.54
N VAL A 206 3.86 1.01 -8.89
CA VAL A 206 4.71 -0.03 -8.32
C VAL A 206 5.48 0.51 -7.11
N THR A 207 5.43 -0.21 -6.00
CA THR A 207 6.20 0.08 -4.79
C THR A 207 7.22 -1.04 -4.57
N ASP A 208 8.49 -0.75 -4.86
CA ASP A 208 9.59 -1.68 -4.59
C ASP A 208 10.23 -1.40 -3.22
N ASN A 209 10.00 -2.31 -2.28
CA ASN A 209 10.56 -2.23 -0.93
C ASN A 209 11.90 -2.97 -0.80
N SER A 210 12.46 -3.54 -1.86
CA SER A 210 13.64 -4.39 -1.81
C SER A 210 14.86 -3.66 -1.26
N ALA A 211 15.05 -2.39 -1.62
CA ALA A 211 16.18 -1.59 -1.11
C ALA A 211 16.14 -1.42 0.41
N MET A 212 14.96 -1.17 1.00
CA MET A 212 14.82 -1.06 2.46
C MET A 212 15.07 -2.40 3.15
N ILE A 213 14.64 -3.52 2.53
CA ILE A 213 14.89 -4.86 3.06
C ILE A 213 16.38 -5.17 3.02
N VAL A 214 17.05 -4.91 1.89
CA VAL A 214 18.50 -5.11 1.75
C VAL A 214 19.29 -4.25 2.72
N ALA A 215 18.95 -2.96 2.87
CA ALA A 215 19.56 -2.09 3.84
C ALA A 215 19.39 -2.61 5.28
N SER A 216 18.22 -3.16 5.61
CA SER A 216 17.97 -3.78 6.91
C SER A 216 18.83 -5.02 7.14
N MET A 217 18.99 -5.88 6.12
CA MET A 217 19.88 -7.05 6.19
C MET A 217 21.34 -6.64 6.42
N GLN A 218 21.82 -5.61 5.68
CA GLN A 218 23.16 -5.05 5.86
C GLN A 218 23.35 -4.47 7.26
N ALA A 219 22.34 -3.80 7.82
CA ALA A 219 22.38 -3.29 9.19
C ALA A 219 22.45 -4.43 10.23
N VAL A 220 21.77 -5.55 10.00
CA VAL A 220 21.90 -6.75 10.86
C VAL A 220 23.32 -7.31 10.80
N GLU A 221 23.90 -7.45 9.60
CA GLU A 221 25.27 -7.92 9.43
C GLU A 221 26.29 -6.99 10.10
N ALA A 222 26.07 -5.67 10.05
CA ALA A 222 26.91 -4.67 10.68
C ALA A 222 26.68 -4.51 12.19
N GLY A 223 25.68 -5.14 12.78
CA GLY A 223 25.29 -4.99 14.19
C GLY A 223 24.72 -3.62 14.51
N THR A 224 24.14 -2.92 13.54
CA THR A 224 23.57 -1.55 13.68
C THR A 224 22.05 -1.51 13.50
N PHE A 225 21.41 -2.68 13.35
CA PHE A 225 19.98 -2.80 13.16
C PHE A 225 19.19 -2.49 14.43
N GLY A 226 18.04 -1.83 14.26
CA GLY A 226 17.00 -1.72 15.26
C GLY A 226 16.86 -0.33 15.89
N GLY A 227 15.74 -0.12 16.55
CA GLY A 227 15.42 1.12 17.26
C GLY A 227 15.11 2.32 16.36
N ASN A 228 15.00 2.14 15.04
CA ASN A 228 14.85 3.23 14.07
C ASN A 228 13.69 3.01 13.10
N THR A 229 13.27 4.09 12.47
CA THR A 229 12.36 4.06 11.32
C THR A 229 13.15 4.38 10.06
N VAL A 230 13.01 3.53 9.05
CA VAL A 230 13.61 3.71 7.71
C VAL A 230 12.52 4.22 6.79
N TYR A 231 12.75 5.39 6.22
CA TYR A 231 11.81 5.99 5.26
C TYR A 231 12.27 5.69 3.83
N GLY A 232 11.33 5.27 2.98
CA GLY A 232 11.54 5.16 1.55
C GLY A 232 10.80 6.26 0.82
N SER A 233 11.44 6.91 -0.15
CA SER A 233 10.83 7.96 -0.96
C SER A 233 11.31 7.92 -2.41
N TYR A 234 10.56 8.55 -3.31
CA TYR A 234 10.98 8.71 -4.71
C TYR A 234 12.33 9.43 -4.83
N TYR A 235 12.61 10.36 -3.92
CA TYR A 235 13.89 11.10 -3.92
C TYR A 235 15.06 10.23 -3.49
N ASP A 236 14.80 9.20 -2.68
CA ASP A 236 15.86 8.26 -2.26
C ASP A 236 16.33 7.38 -3.43
N THR A 237 15.51 7.20 -4.48
CA THR A 237 15.93 6.51 -5.72
C THR A 237 17.02 7.28 -6.47
N ILE A 238 17.00 8.62 -6.40
CA ILE A 238 18.01 9.46 -7.03
C ILE A 238 19.31 9.44 -6.22
N ALA A 239 19.20 9.40 -4.88
CA ALA A 239 20.32 9.34 -3.95
C ALA A 239 20.85 7.91 -3.71
N ASN A 240 19.95 6.91 -3.80
CA ASN A 240 20.23 5.49 -3.60
C ASN A 240 19.61 4.69 -4.75
N PRO A 241 20.36 4.37 -5.82
CA PRO A 241 19.82 3.72 -7.05
C PRO A 241 19.21 2.32 -6.87
N GLY A 242 19.01 1.87 -5.66
CA GLY A 242 18.33 0.60 -5.32
C GLY A 242 16.92 0.75 -4.76
N ALA A 243 16.46 1.98 -4.49
CA ALA A 243 15.07 2.23 -4.04
C ALA A 243 14.27 2.72 -5.24
N THR A 244 13.43 1.89 -5.85
CA THR A 244 12.66 2.27 -7.05
C THR A 244 11.19 2.47 -6.71
N TRP A 245 10.65 3.60 -7.19
CA TRP A 245 9.22 3.85 -7.31
C TRP A 245 8.94 3.94 -8.80
N GLU A 246 8.28 2.96 -9.37
CA GLU A 246 7.97 2.94 -10.79
C GLU A 246 6.46 3.01 -10.99
N THR A 247 6.05 3.75 -12.01
CA THR A 247 4.72 3.70 -12.61
C THR A 247 4.86 3.02 -13.97
N THR A 248 4.11 1.98 -14.23
CA THR A 248 4.05 1.29 -15.52
C THR A 248 2.75 1.61 -16.24
#